data_83961d809bb4b5bfb3a6be8a0e6d5a7f
#
_entry.id   83961d809bb4b5bfb3a6be8a0e6d5a7f
#
_cell.length_a   1.000
_cell.length_b   1.000
_cell.length_c   1.000
_cell.angle_alpha   90.00
_cell.angle_beta   90.00
_cell.angle_gamma   90.00
#
_symmetry.space_group_name_H-M   'P 1'
#
loop_
_entity.id
_entity.type
_entity.pdbx_description
1 polymer ?
#
loop_
_entity_poly.entity_id
_entity_poly.type
_entity_poly.pdbx_seq_one_letter_code
_entity_poly.pdbx_strand_id
1 'polypeptide(L)'
;MKVSIIGQKNTVLLIAQHICRLKEVKELVLVDDVHRISSLALAELKRVACIGRSDVHLITSRNPSVVTGSEVLVYCPFDFSQLSESPQAGYLRSSEFENKDQFGSVFQHAPEAKIVVAAYPSANIVQSVHQNNNMNLGQVIGVSGHLVNTDLKIGISEAVEVSVEDVVSMIIGNDDEYYMLSQYCCAGGIPIDQLLSQSQVVKLDSAVRNQPKKLIFPDFVHTISILTAQVVNTILLDKKRIIVAATVVEADDMEVCLNLPVKVGRNGAEKLTSLPLTNKQFEQFVELIKKTATQRSNL
;
A
#
# COMPACT_ATOMS: atom_id res chain seq x y z
N MET A 1 10.15 15.67 -10.96
CA MET A 1 8.82 15.17 -10.64
C MET A 1 8.39 15.74 -9.30
N LYS A 2 7.10 15.97 -9.11
CA LYS A 2 6.52 16.49 -7.87
C LYS A 2 5.74 15.40 -7.15
N VAL A 3 5.98 15.25 -5.85
CA VAL A 3 5.27 14.33 -4.97
C VAL A 3 4.71 15.09 -3.79
N SER A 4 3.48 14.81 -3.40
CA SER A 4 2.88 15.39 -2.19
C SER A 4 2.52 14.28 -1.21
N ILE A 5 2.76 14.52 0.08
CA ILE A 5 2.39 13.63 1.18
C ILE A 5 1.39 14.36 2.07
N ILE A 6 0.28 13.70 2.37
CA ILE A 6 -0.85 14.27 3.09
C ILE A 6 -1.20 13.36 4.25
N GLY A 7 -1.44 13.92 5.42
CA GLY A 7 -1.93 13.16 6.56
C GLY A 7 -1.20 13.44 7.87
N GLN A 8 -1.16 12.46 8.74
CA GLN A 8 -0.64 12.62 10.09
C GLN A 8 0.87 12.81 10.14
N LYS A 9 1.31 13.82 10.88
CA LYS A 9 2.69 14.34 10.91
C LYS A 9 3.78 13.27 11.02
N ASN A 10 3.66 12.36 11.98
CA ASN A 10 4.73 11.41 12.25
C ASN A 10 4.90 10.42 11.09
N THR A 11 3.78 9.94 10.53
CA THR A 11 3.78 9.07 9.36
C THR A 11 4.27 9.79 8.11
N VAL A 12 3.82 11.04 7.90
CA VAL A 12 4.28 11.91 6.81
C VAL A 12 5.80 12.07 6.85
N LEU A 13 6.38 12.36 8.03
CA LEU A 13 7.83 12.55 8.17
C LEU A 13 8.62 11.26 7.89
N LEU A 14 8.14 10.10 8.36
CA LEU A 14 8.79 8.82 8.10
C LEU A 14 8.80 8.49 6.60
N ILE A 15 7.67 8.66 5.92
CA ILE A 15 7.60 8.44 4.47
C ILE A 15 8.45 9.45 3.71
N ALA A 16 8.43 10.72 4.12
CA ALA A 16 9.24 11.78 3.52
C ALA A 16 10.74 11.48 3.58
N GLN A 17 11.25 10.83 4.65
CA GLN A 17 12.65 10.40 4.76
C GLN A 17 13.07 9.42 3.65
N HIS A 18 12.16 8.59 3.18
CA HIS A 18 12.44 7.66 2.08
C HIS A 18 12.27 8.33 0.72
N ILE A 19 11.20 9.12 0.54
CA ILE A 19 10.88 9.77 -0.74
C ILE A 19 11.90 10.88 -1.06
N CYS A 20 12.35 11.68 -0.09
CA CYS A 20 13.31 12.75 -0.33
C CYS A 20 14.68 12.27 -0.83
N ARG A 21 14.97 10.96 -0.73
CA ARG A 21 16.19 10.33 -1.27
C ARG A 21 16.05 9.88 -2.71
N LEU A 22 14.84 9.89 -3.27
CA LEU A 22 14.60 9.54 -4.67
C LEU A 22 15.06 10.69 -5.55
N LYS A 23 16.03 10.43 -6.42
CA LYS A 23 16.67 11.47 -7.27
C LYS A 23 15.71 12.09 -8.30
N GLU A 24 14.65 11.38 -8.62
CA GLU A 24 13.61 11.77 -9.56
C GLU A 24 12.66 12.80 -8.95
N VAL A 25 12.56 12.84 -7.62
CA VAL A 25 11.71 13.79 -6.91
C VAL A 25 12.44 15.13 -6.82
N LYS A 26 11.93 16.13 -7.52
CA LYS A 26 12.48 17.50 -7.50
C LYS A 26 11.75 18.40 -6.53
N GLU A 27 10.48 18.11 -6.27
CA GLU A 27 9.65 18.82 -5.32
C GLU A 27 8.89 17.83 -4.45
N LEU A 28 9.07 17.93 -3.14
CA LEU A 28 8.36 17.14 -2.15
C LEU A 28 7.55 18.08 -1.26
N VAL A 29 6.23 18.00 -1.40
CA VAL A 29 5.27 18.80 -0.65
C VAL A 29 4.74 17.98 0.52
N LEU A 30 4.80 18.55 1.72
CA LEU A 30 4.23 17.98 2.92
C LEU A 30 3.01 18.83 3.32
N VAL A 31 1.82 18.25 3.15
CA VAL A 31 0.58 18.89 3.55
C VAL A 31 0.28 18.50 4.98
N ASP A 32 0.30 19.47 5.86
CA ASP A 32 0.12 19.30 7.29
C ASP A 32 -1.29 19.74 7.69
N ASP A 33 -1.99 18.91 8.41
CA ASP A 33 -3.38 19.16 8.78
C ASP A 33 -3.50 19.96 10.09
N VAL A 34 -3.03 19.42 11.19
CA VAL A 34 -3.26 19.99 12.54
C VAL A 34 -1.95 20.43 13.20
N HIS A 35 -0.87 19.72 12.99
CA HIS A 35 0.39 19.94 13.67
C HIS A 35 1.46 20.44 12.70
N ARG A 36 1.92 21.67 12.88
CA ARG A 36 2.99 22.25 12.08
C ARG A 36 4.22 21.34 12.05
N ILE A 37 4.65 20.97 10.85
CA ILE A 37 5.97 20.39 10.65
C ILE A 37 6.99 21.44 11.07
N SER A 38 7.76 21.14 12.10
CA SER A 38 8.71 22.09 12.66
C SER A 38 9.87 22.37 11.71
N SER A 39 10.50 23.52 11.85
CA SER A 39 11.73 23.84 11.11
C SER A 39 12.86 22.85 11.37
N LEU A 40 12.90 22.24 12.57
CA LEU A 40 13.86 21.20 12.91
C LEU A 40 13.61 19.91 12.12
N ALA A 41 12.34 19.47 11.97
CA ALA A 41 11.99 18.31 11.17
C ALA A 41 12.33 18.53 9.68
N LEU A 42 12.07 19.73 9.14
CA LEU A 42 12.50 20.10 7.79
C LEU A 42 14.01 20.10 7.62
N ALA A 43 14.75 20.63 8.62
CA ALA A 43 16.21 20.60 8.60
C ALA A 43 16.75 19.17 8.61
N GLU A 44 16.08 18.26 9.35
CA GLU A 44 16.42 16.83 9.34
C GLU A 44 16.17 16.20 7.98
N LEU A 45 15.02 16.42 7.35
CA LEU A 45 14.74 15.93 5.99
C LEU A 45 15.75 16.46 4.96
N LYS A 46 16.20 17.72 5.08
CA LYS A 46 17.26 18.27 4.23
C LYS A 46 18.59 17.53 4.40
N ARG A 47 18.95 17.15 5.64
CA ARG A 47 20.14 16.33 5.89
C ARG A 47 20.01 14.94 5.25
N VAL A 48 18.84 14.30 5.42
CA VAL A 48 18.56 12.98 4.81
C VAL A 48 18.65 13.06 3.29
N ALA A 49 18.06 14.10 2.66
CA ALA A 49 18.16 14.33 1.22
C ALA A 49 19.62 14.53 0.78
N CYS A 50 20.37 15.37 1.48
CA CYS A 50 21.78 15.63 1.20
C CYS A 50 22.63 14.34 1.26
N ILE A 51 22.47 13.52 2.33
CA ILE A 51 23.13 12.21 2.45
C ILE A 51 22.71 11.27 1.31
N GLY A 52 21.44 11.32 0.90
CA GLY A 52 20.89 10.58 -0.24
C GLY A 52 21.30 11.12 -1.61
N ARG A 53 22.09 12.21 -1.66
CA ARG A 53 22.51 12.91 -2.89
C ARG A 53 21.30 13.35 -3.74
N SER A 54 20.29 13.91 -3.09
CA SER A 54 19.07 14.43 -3.72
C SER A 54 18.96 15.92 -3.48
N ASP A 55 18.69 16.66 -4.56
CA ASP A 55 18.46 18.12 -4.56
C ASP A 55 16.98 18.47 -4.47
N VAL A 56 16.21 17.68 -3.72
CA VAL A 56 14.77 17.86 -3.59
C VAL A 56 14.44 19.18 -2.87
N HIS A 57 13.51 19.93 -3.45
CA HIS A 57 12.93 21.10 -2.80
C HIS A 57 11.80 20.67 -1.87
N LEU A 58 11.94 20.95 -0.57
CA LEU A 58 10.97 20.60 0.47
C LEU A 58 10.04 21.78 0.73
N ILE A 59 8.74 21.55 0.58
CA ILE A 59 7.67 22.53 0.81
C ILE A 59 6.74 22.00 1.91
N THR A 60 6.35 22.86 2.83
CA THR A 60 5.28 22.57 3.80
C THR A 60 4.15 23.57 3.62
N SER A 61 2.91 23.13 3.65
CA SER A 61 1.75 24.01 3.51
C SER A 61 0.51 23.38 4.16
N ARG A 62 -0.42 24.25 4.57
CA ARG A 62 -1.78 23.87 4.94
C ARG A 62 -2.78 24.11 3.81
N ASN A 63 -2.35 24.81 2.77
CA ASN A 63 -3.22 25.09 1.63
C ASN A 63 -3.29 23.86 0.73
N PRO A 64 -4.47 23.25 0.54
CA PRO A 64 -4.64 22.11 -0.34
C PRO A 64 -4.16 22.32 -1.77
N SER A 65 -4.29 23.55 -2.28
CA SER A 65 -3.89 23.86 -3.67
C SER A 65 -2.39 23.68 -3.94
N VAL A 66 -1.56 23.60 -2.91
CA VAL A 66 -0.11 23.38 -3.07
C VAL A 66 0.21 22.05 -3.77
N VAL A 67 -0.70 21.06 -3.75
CA VAL A 67 -0.50 19.76 -4.41
C VAL A 67 -0.71 19.82 -5.92
N THR A 68 -1.19 20.92 -6.46
CA THR A 68 -1.39 21.07 -7.91
C THR A 68 -0.12 20.72 -8.68
N GLY A 69 -0.27 19.88 -9.71
CA GLY A 69 0.84 19.39 -10.52
C GLY A 69 1.62 18.22 -9.90
N SER A 70 1.17 17.65 -8.79
CA SER A 70 1.75 16.42 -8.25
C SER A 70 1.47 15.23 -9.17
N GLU A 71 2.49 14.44 -9.44
CA GLU A 71 2.36 13.17 -10.19
C GLU A 71 1.88 12.04 -9.25
N VAL A 72 2.28 12.10 -7.98
CA VAL A 72 1.86 11.16 -6.95
C VAL A 72 1.44 11.91 -5.69
N LEU A 73 0.29 11.52 -5.15
CA LEU A 73 -0.17 11.89 -3.81
C LEU A 73 -0.04 10.68 -2.89
N VAL A 74 0.67 10.82 -1.79
CA VAL A 74 0.73 9.83 -0.73
C VAL A 74 -0.25 10.23 0.36
N TYR A 75 -1.21 9.38 0.67
CA TYR A 75 -2.21 9.60 1.70
C TYR A 75 -1.93 8.75 2.93
N CYS A 76 -1.70 9.43 4.07
CA CYS A 76 -1.35 8.83 5.35
C CYS A 76 -2.47 9.13 6.37
N PRO A 77 -3.58 8.38 6.38
CA PRO A 77 -4.75 8.69 7.21
C PRO A 77 -4.50 8.53 8.72
N PHE A 78 -3.44 7.80 9.11
CA PHE A 78 -3.21 7.43 10.50
C PHE A 78 -1.86 7.92 11.03
N ASP A 79 -1.87 8.31 12.30
CA ASP A 79 -0.65 8.41 13.10
C ASP A 79 -0.39 7.09 13.81
N PHE A 80 0.42 6.26 13.18
CA PHE A 80 0.78 4.95 13.73
C PHE A 80 1.49 5.03 15.08
N SER A 81 2.07 6.18 15.46
CA SER A 81 2.71 6.36 16.75
C SER A 81 1.72 6.51 17.92
N GLN A 82 0.45 6.81 17.63
CA GLN A 82 -0.61 7.00 18.63
C GLN A 82 -1.52 5.79 18.81
N LEU A 83 -1.37 4.75 17.99
CA LEU A 83 -2.14 3.53 18.13
C LEU A 83 -1.70 2.82 19.41
N SER A 84 -2.47 2.99 20.46
CA SER A 84 -2.25 2.37 21.76
C SER A 84 -2.40 0.84 21.69
N GLU A 85 -1.83 0.14 22.66
CA GLU A 85 -1.67 -1.31 22.80
C GLU A 85 -2.95 -2.18 22.73
N SER A 86 -4.09 -1.64 22.31
CA SER A 86 -5.34 -2.38 22.19
C SER A 86 -5.47 -3.03 20.82
N PRO A 87 -5.54 -4.37 20.71
CA PRO A 87 -5.76 -5.08 19.45
C PRO A 87 -7.03 -4.65 18.70
N GLN A 88 -8.04 -4.15 19.43
CA GLN A 88 -9.30 -3.67 18.87
C GLN A 88 -9.22 -2.25 18.31
N ALA A 89 -8.23 -1.46 18.70
CA ALA A 89 -7.98 -0.13 18.16
C ALA A 89 -7.27 -0.18 16.79
N GLY A 90 -6.68 -1.32 16.42
CA GLY A 90 -6.08 -1.53 15.09
C GLY A 90 -7.11 -1.64 13.96
N TYR A 91 -8.35 -1.99 14.28
CA TYR A 91 -9.47 -1.87 13.37
C TYR A 91 -10.04 -0.46 13.51
N LEU A 92 -9.53 0.44 12.73
CA LEU A 92 -10.13 1.75 12.62
C LEU A 92 -11.57 1.58 12.16
N ARG A 93 -12.46 1.99 13.00
CA ARG A 93 -13.89 2.02 12.67
C ARG A 93 -14.02 2.89 11.42
N SER A 94 -14.73 2.39 10.44
CA SER A 94 -15.12 3.13 9.24
C SER A 94 -15.70 4.52 9.55
N SER A 95 -16.29 4.70 10.73
CA SER A 95 -16.79 5.98 11.24
C SER A 95 -15.72 7.05 11.50
N GLU A 96 -14.46 6.70 11.73
CA GLU A 96 -13.37 7.69 11.87
C GLU A 96 -12.87 8.20 10.52
N PHE A 97 -13.18 7.47 9.43
CA PHE A 97 -12.95 7.91 8.05
C PHE A 97 -14.00 8.87 7.52
N GLU A 98 -15.10 9.03 8.23
CA GLU A 98 -16.21 9.93 7.86
C GLU A 98 -15.88 11.41 8.03
N ASN A 99 -14.72 11.78 8.53
CA ASN A 99 -14.22 13.14 8.40
C ASN A 99 -13.86 13.45 6.93
N LYS A 100 -14.89 13.32 6.07
CA LYS A 100 -14.88 13.47 4.60
C LYS A 100 -14.35 14.83 4.13
N ASP A 101 -14.36 15.84 4.99
CA ASP A 101 -14.12 17.22 4.59
C ASP A 101 -12.65 17.65 4.64
N GLN A 102 -11.81 16.94 5.40
CA GLN A 102 -10.48 17.41 5.69
C GLN A 102 -9.49 17.21 4.53
N PHE A 103 -9.63 16.13 3.78
CA PHE A 103 -8.72 15.78 2.67
C PHE A 103 -9.39 15.68 1.30
N GLY A 104 -10.73 15.64 1.23
CA GLY A 104 -11.47 15.52 -0.03
C GLY A 104 -11.13 16.63 -1.03
N SER A 105 -10.95 17.86 -0.54
CA SER A 105 -10.57 19.00 -1.38
C SER A 105 -9.15 18.88 -1.95
N VAL A 106 -8.25 18.14 -1.29
CA VAL A 106 -6.86 18.01 -1.75
C VAL A 106 -6.78 17.22 -3.05
N PHE A 107 -7.54 16.12 -3.16
CA PHE A 107 -7.53 15.30 -4.38
C PHE A 107 -8.06 16.07 -5.61
N GLN A 108 -8.97 17.01 -5.41
CA GLN A 108 -9.50 17.86 -6.49
C GLN A 108 -8.44 18.78 -7.11
N HIS A 109 -7.38 19.13 -6.36
CA HIS A 109 -6.30 19.98 -6.87
C HIS A 109 -5.25 19.22 -7.71
N ALA A 110 -5.28 17.88 -7.70
CA ALA A 110 -4.41 17.05 -8.51
C ALA A 110 -5.15 15.78 -9.02
N PRO A 111 -6.18 15.96 -9.87
CA PRO A 111 -7.09 14.88 -10.29
C PRO A 111 -6.38 13.77 -11.09
N GLU A 112 -5.27 14.09 -11.76
CA GLU A 112 -4.50 13.14 -12.55
C GLU A 112 -3.44 12.37 -11.73
N ALA A 113 -3.18 12.83 -10.49
CA ALA A 113 -2.17 12.19 -9.64
C ALA A 113 -2.56 10.75 -9.30
N LYS A 114 -1.56 9.89 -9.21
CA LYS A 114 -1.76 8.55 -8.64
C LYS A 114 -1.73 8.65 -7.13
N ILE A 115 -2.69 8.04 -6.45
CA ILE A 115 -2.83 8.11 -5.01
C ILE A 115 -2.28 6.83 -4.40
N VAL A 116 -1.29 6.95 -3.51
CA VAL A 116 -0.74 5.83 -2.76
C VAL A 116 -1.21 5.94 -1.31
N VAL A 117 -2.04 5.00 -0.88
CA VAL A 117 -2.56 4.93 0.49
C VAL A 117 -1.57 4.19 1.37
N ALA A 118 -0.90 4.93 2.24
CA ALA A 118 0.08 4.43 3.19
C ALA A 118 -0.60 4.02 4.51
N ALA A 119 -1.25 2.88 4.49
CA ALA A 119 -2.01 2.37 5.63
C ALA A 119 -2.04 0.84 5.66
N TYR A 120 -2.36 0.30 6.84
CA TYR A 120 -2.75 -1.09 7.03
C TYR A 120 -3.83 -1.17 8.13
N PRO A 121 -5.00 -1.77 7.83
CA PRO A 121 -5.48 -2.20 6.52
C PRO A 121 -5.66 -1.01 5.56
N SER A 122 -5.63 -1.22 4.24
CA SER A 122 -5.74 -0.13 3.25
C SER A 122 -6.93 -0.26 2.31
N ALA A 123 -7.54 -1.45 2.17
CA ALA A 123 -8.57 -1.69 1.16
C ALA A 123 -9.81 -0.81 1.33
N ASN A 124 -10.33 -0.65 2.54
CA ASN A 124 -11.49 0.20 2.81
C ASN A 124 -11.19 1.68 2.51
N ILE A 125 -9.96 2.13 2.80
CA ILE A 125 -9.52 3.50 2.53
C ILE A 125 -9.42 3.73 1.02
N VAL A 126 -8.79 2.80 0.30
CA VAL A 126 -8.68 2.83 -1.17
C VAL A 126 -10.07 2.92 -1.79
N GLN A 127 -11.00 2.08 -1.34
CA GLN A 127 -12.38 2.08 -1.79
C GLN A 127 -13.07 3.42 -1.55
N SER A 128 -12.93 3.97 -0.33
CA SER A 128 -13.53 5.26 0.05
C SER A 128 -12.94 6.43 -0.75
N VAL A 129 -11.63 6.49 -0.90
CA VAL A 129 -10.95 7.53 -1.70
C VAL A 129 -11.39 7.46 -3.16
N HIS A 130 -11.44 6.25 -3.74
CA HIS A 130 -11.88 6.02 -5.11
C HIS A 130 -13.30 6.57 -5.35
N GLN A 131 -14.26 6.18 -4.49
CA GLN A 131 -15.67 6.52 -4.68
C GLN A 131 -15.99 7.97 -4.38
N ASN A 132 -15.47 8.50 -3.27
CA ASN A 132 -15.79 9.86 -2.84
C ASN A 132 -15.21 10.93 -3.79
N ASN A 133 -14.22 10.57 -4.60
CA ASN A 133 -13.54 11.50 -5.51
C ASN A 133 -13.68 11.14 -6.99
N ASN A 134 -14.53 10.16 -7.34
CA ASN A 134 -14.73 9.70 -8.72
C ASN A 134 -13.41 9.36 -9.43
N MET A 135 -12.52 8.63 -8.75
CA MET A 135 -11.20 8.29 -9.30
C MET A 135 -11.32 7.19 -10.37
N ASN A 136 -10.39 7.18 -11.31
CA ASN A 136 -10.30 6.10 -12.29
C ASN A 136 -9.84 4.79 -11.64
N LEU A 137 -10.23 3.66 -12.22
CA LEU A 137 -9.75 2.33 -11.80
C LEU A 137 -8.22 2.29 -11.84
N GLY A 138 -7.62 1.78 -10.78
CA GLY A 138 -6.17 1.69 -10.64
C GLY A 138 -5.45 3.00 -10.32
N GLN A 139 -6.16 4.12 -10.21
CA GLN A 139 -5.58 5.41 -9.81
C GLN A 139 -5.22 5.44 -8.33
N VAL A 140 -5.97 4.72 -7.48
CA VAL A 140 -5.73 4.60 -6.03
C VAL A 140 -5.14 3.24 -5.71
N ILE A 141 -4.03 3.22 -4.99
CA ILE A 141 -3.21 2.03 -4.70
C ILE A 141 -2.92 1.99 -3.21
N GLY A 142 -3.30 0.90 -2.53
CA GLY A 142 -2.96 0.66 -1.13
C GLY A 142 -1.82 -0.33 -0.96
N VAL A 143 -1.06 -0.18 0.13
CA VAL A 143 0.17 -0.97 0.35
C VAL A 143 -0.03 -2.21 1.23
N SER A 144 -1.25 -2.48 1.75
CA SER A 144 -1.50 -3.60 2.68
C SER A 144 -1.14 -4.96 2.08
N GLY A 145 -1.55 -5.25 0.84
CA GLY A 145 -1.20 -6.49 0.18
C GLY A 145 0.31 -6.66 -0.03
N HIS A 146 1.02 -5.54 -0.28
CA HIS A 146 2.48 -5.56 -0.42
C HIS A 146 3.17 -5.93 0.89
N LEU A 147 2.66 -5.44 2.03
CA LEU A 147 3.15 -5.80 3.36
C LEU A 147 3.00 -7.31 3.61
N VAL A 148 1.79 -7.85 3.47
CA VAL A 148 1.53 -9.28 3.72
C VAL A 148 2.32 -10.18 2.75
N ASN A 149 2.47 -9.76 1.50
CA ASN A 149 3.28 -10.49 0.53
C ASN A 149 4.77 -10.47 0.88
N THR A 150 5.25 -9.43 1.55
CA THR A 150 6.63 -9.36 2.06
C THR A 150 6.86 -10.38 3.16
N ASP A 151 5.89 -10.56 4.07
CA ASP A 151 5.99 -11.58 5.13
C ASP A 151 5.97 -13.00 4.55
N LEU A 152 5.16 -13.26 3.52
CA LEU A 152 5.22 -14.54 2.81
C LEU A 152 6.59 -14.76 2.15
N LYS A 153 7.16 -13.73 1.56
CA LYS A 153 8.50 -13.78 0.95
C LYS A 153 9.57 -14.19 1.97
N ILE A 154 9.52 -13.61 3.17
CA ILE A 154 10.41 -13.97 4.29
C ILE A 154 10.17 -15.44 4.70
N GLY A 155 8.92 -15.84 4.89
CA GLY A 155 8.59 -17.21 5.28
C GLY A 155 9.06 -18.28 4.27
N ILE A 156 8.99 -17.98 2.96
CA ILE A 156 9.52 -18.87 1.91
C ILE A 156 11.06 -18.90 1.99
N SER A 157 11.71 -17.75 2.10
CA SER A 157 13.18 -17.65 2.23
C SER A 157 13.70 -18.49 3.39
N GLU A 158 13.06 -18.39 4.57
CA GLU A 158 13.41 -19.16 5.76
C GLU A 158 13.14 -20.66 5.58
N ALA A 159 12.02 -21.04 4.93
CA ALA A 159 11.66 -22.45 4.74
C ALA A 159 12.55 -23.17 3.72
N VAL A 160 13.07 -22.46 2.72
CA VAL A 160 13.97 -22.97 1.67
C VAL A 160 15.44 -22.74 2.01
N GLU A 161 15.74 -21.89 3.00
CA GLU A 161 17.09 -21.48 3.43
C GLU A 161 17.89 -20.78 2.32
N VAL A 162 17.23 -19.83 1.60
CA VAL A 162 17.85 -19.03 0.53
C VAL A 162 17.70 -17.53 0.80
N SER A 163 18.43 -16.71 0.05
CA SER A 163 18.27 -15.25 0.09
C SER A 163 16.87 -14.83 -0.30
N VAL A 164 16.33 -13.81 0.39
CA VAL A 164 15.07 -13.17 0.00
C VAL A 164 15.11 -12.57 -1.40
N GLU A 165 16.29 -12.28 -1.95
CA GLU A 165 16.46 -11.77 -3.32
C GLU A 165 16.01 -12.77 -4.37
N ASP A 166 16.21 -14.06 -4.11
CA ASP A 166 15.86 -15.15 -5.02
C ASP A 166 14.40 -15.60 -4.91
N VAL A 167 13.64 -15.08 -3.93
CA VAL A 167 12.25 -15.49 -3.69
C VAL A 167 11.28 -14.59 -4.42
N VAL A 168 10.33 -15.20 -5.11
CA VAL A 168 9.10 -14.58 -5.63
C VAL A 168 7.92 -15.13 -4.86
N SER A 169 7.05 -14.26 -4.38
CA SER A 169 5.83 -14.61 -3.65
C SER A 169 4.62 -13.88 -4.24
N MET A 170 3.45 -14.48 -4.13
CA MET A 170 2.22 -13.91 -4.66
C MET A 170 1.01 -14.35 -3.82
N ILE A 171 0.15 -13.38 -3.49
CA ILE A 171 -1.09 -13.59 -2.72
C ILE A 171 -2.26 -12.83 -3.36
N ILE A 172 -3.47 -13.21 -2.96
CA ILE A 172 -4.71 -12.43 -3.15
C ILE A 172 -5.42 -12.30 -1.80
N GLY A 173 -6.20 -11.22 -1.58
CA GLY A 173 -6.92 -11.03 -0.32
C GLY A 173 -7.75 -9.76 -0.26
N ASN A 174 -8.33 -9.48 0.92
CA ASN A 174 -9.17 -8.30 1.17
C ASN A 174 -8.90 -7.58 2.51
N ASP A 175 -7.69 -7.67 3.05
CA ASP A 175 -7.25 -7.19 4.36
C ASP A 175 -7.72 -8.04 5.57
N ASP A 176 -8.84 -8.76 5.48
CA ASP A 176 -9.29 -9.69 6.53
C ASP A 176 -8.80 -11.11 6.32
N GLU A 177 -8.63 -11.49 5.07
CA GLU A 177 -8.24 -12.83 4.65
C GLU A 177 -7.35 -12.78 3.42
N TYR A 178 -6.28 -13.59 3.43
CA TYR A 178 -5.36 -13.70 2.30
C TYR A 178 -5.13 -15.15 1.92
N TYR A 179 -4.88 -15.40 0.65
CA TYR A 179 -4.59 -16.71 0.09
C TYR A 179 -3.30 -16.69 -0.70
N MET A 180 -2.42 -17.65 -0.45
CA MET A 180 -1.19 -17.84 -1.21
C MET A 180 -1.49 -18.45 -2.58
N LEU A 181 -0.90 -17.89 -3.61
CA LEU A 181 -0.91 -18.43 -4.97
C LEU A 181 0.37 -19.24 -5.19
N SER A 182 0.41 -20.47 -4.68
CA SER A 182 1.63 -21.31 -4.61
C SER A 182 2.27 -21.53 -5.98
N GLN A 183 1.48 -21.67 -7.05
CA GLN A 183 1.97 -21.84 -8.43
C GLN A 183 2.76 -20.63 -8.96
N TYR A 184 2.64 -19.46 -8.32
CA TYR A 184 3.39 -18.25 -8.65
C TYR A 184 4.49 -17.94 -7.61
N CYS A 185 4.67 -18.81 -6.63
CA CYS A 185 5.73 -18.69 -5.64
C CYS A 185 6.92 -19.58 -6.05
N CYS A 186 8.11 -19.00 -6.08
CA CYS A 186 9.34 -19.73 -6.44
C CYS A 186 10.55 -19.18 -5.67
N ALA A 187 11.60 -19.98 -5.62
CA ALA A 187 12.92 -19.58 -5.17
C ALA A 187 13.96 -19.97 -6.23
N GLY A 188 14.77 -18.99 -6.69
CA GLY A 188 15.71 -19.19 -7.79
C GLY A 188 15.06 -19.67 -9.09
N GLY A 189 13.78 -19.34 -9.32
CA GLY A 189 13.00 -19.80 -10.47
C GLY A 189 12.40 -21.21 -10.31
N ILE A 190 12.66 -21.93 -9.21
CA ILE A 190 12.11 -23.26 -8.94
C ILE A 190 10.81 -23.08 -8.13
N PRO A 191 9.68 -23.65 -8.59
CA PRO A 191 8.41 -23.58 -7.85
C PRO A 191 8.55 -24.13 -6.42
N ILE A 192 7.90 -23.48 -5.45
CA ILE A 192 8.02 -23.88 -4.03
C ILE A 192 7.50 -25.29 -3.77
N ASP A 193 6.53 -25.77 -4.55
CA ASP A 193 5.97 -27.13 -4.45
C ASP A 193 7.02 -28.22 -4.78
N GLN A 194 8.12 -27.86 -5.44
CA GLN A 194 9.25 -28.76 -5.72
C GLN A 194 10.36 -28.66 -4.67
N LEU A 195 10.40 -27.57 -3.90
CA LEU A 195 11.43 -27.31 -2.90
C LEU A 195 10.98 -27.67 -1.48
N LEU A 196 9.67 -27.60 -1.24
CA LEU A 196 9.08 -27.80 0.09
C LEU A 196 8.14 -28.99 0.12
N SER A 197 8.06 -29.64 1.26
CA SER A 197 7.04 -30.66 1.51
C SER A 197 5.64 -30.03 1.53
N GLN A 198 4.62 -30.83 1.23
CA GLN A 198 3.21 -30.39 1.29
C GLN A 198 2.84 -29.78 2.66
N SER A 199 3.38 -30.33 3.77
CA SER A 199 3.14 -29.79 5.12
C SER A 199 3.74 -28.39 5.33
N GLN A 200 4.90 -28.11 4.75
CA GLN A 200 5.52 -26.79 4.79
C GLN A 200 4.73 -25.76 3.96
N VAL A 201 4.28 -26.13 2.76
CA VAL A 201 3.43 -25.27 1.91
C VAL A 201 2.11 -24.93 2.62
N VAL A 202 1.45 -25.93 3.25
CA VAL A 202 0.23 -25.69 4.04
C VAL A 202 0.50 -24.78 5.23
N LYS A 203 1.65 -24.90 5.88
CA LYS A 203 2.05 -24.02 6.99
C LYS A 203 2.22 -22.57 6.52
N LEU A 204 2.84 -22.35 5.39
CA LEU A 204 2.99 -21.00 4.78
C LEU A 204 1.62 -20.39 4.42
N ASP A 205 0.74 -21.14 3.75
CA ASP A 205 -0.61 -20.67 3.42
C ASP A 205 -1.41 -20.33 4.68
N SER A 206 -1.32 -21.16 5.72
CA SER A 206 -1.98 -20.90 7.01
C SER A 206 -1.41 -19.66 7.72
N ALA A 207 -0.12 -19.42 7.60
CA ALA A 207 0.52 -18.21 8.16
C ALA A 207 -0.01 -16.95 7.49
N VAL A 208 -0.11 -16.95 6.15
CA VAL A 208 -0.67 -15.83 5.35
C VAL A 208 -2.13 -15.57 5.73
N ARG A 209 -2.97 -16.62 5.85
CA ARG A 209 -4.39 -16.47 6.22
C ARG A 209 -4.58 -15.86 7.61
N ASN A 210 -3.68 -16.18 8.55
CA ASN A 210 -3.76 -15.68 9.92
C ASN A 210 -3.01 -14.36 10.13
N GLN A 211 -2.36 -13.83 9.12
CA GLN A 211 -1.56 -12.61 9.20
C GLN A 211 -2.36 -11.40 9.67
N PRO A 212 -3.58 -11.11 9.15
CA PRO A 212 -4.35 -9.96 9.60
C PRO A 212 -4.61 -9.95 11.11
N LYS A 213 -4.71 -11.13 11.73
CA LYS A 213 -4.95 -11.29 13.18
C LYS A 213 -3.69 -11.10 14.02
N LYS A 214 -2.51 -11.18 13.41
CA LYS A 214 -1.19 -11.08 14.08
C LYS A 214 -0.55 -9.72 13.93
N LEU A 215 -0.92 -8.97 12.90
CA LEU A 215 -0.40 -7.62 12.67
C LEU A 215 -1.01 -6.66 13.67
N ILE A 216 -0.50 -6.68 14.90
CA ILE A 216 -0.86 -5.78 15.98
C ILE A 216 0.26 -4.75 16.11
N PHE A 217 -0.11 -3.49 15.98
CA PHE A 217 0.72 -2.29 15.97
C PHE A 217 1.57 -2.06 17.21
N PRO A 218 2.70 -1.28 17.16
CA PRO A 218 3.04 -0.18 16.27
C PRO A 218 4.22 -0.42 15.32
N ASP A 219 4.72 -1.65 15.19
CA ASP A 219 6.09 -1.90 14.71
C ASP A 219 6.29 -1.81 13.18
N PHE A 220 5.23 -1.76 12.39
CA PHE A 220 5.39 -1.78 10.92
C PHE A 220 5.22 -0.43 10.20
N VAL A 221 5.14 0.67 10.92
CA VAL A 221 5.14 2.01 10.28
C VAL A 221 6.38 2.23 9.41
N HIS A 222 7.53 1.73 9.83
CA HIS A 222 8.76 1.77 9.04
C HIS A 222 8.63 0.96 7.76
N THR A 223 8.09 -0.26 7.84
CA THR A 223 7.86 -1.12 6.68
C THR A 223 6.88 -0.46 5.70
N ILE A 224 5.74 0.06 6.19
CA ILE A 224 4.78 0.82 5.37
C ILE A 224 5.46 2.00 4.67
N SER A 225 6.32 2.73 5.38
CA SER A 225 7.04 3.88 4.81
C SER A 225 7.96 3.49 3.66
N ILE A 226 8.70 2.38 3.81
CA ILE A 226 9.58 1.84 2.78
C ILE A 226 8.77 1.34 1.57
N LEU A 227 7.72 0.55 1.82
CA LEU A 227 6.86 0.01 0.76
C LEU A 227 6.17 1.13 -0.03
N THR A 228 5.68 2.16 0.67
CA THR A 228 5.10 3.34 0.05
C THR A 228 6.11 4.03 -0.87
N ALA A 229 7.33 4.28 -0.41
CA ALA A 229 8.37 4.88 -1.23
C ALA A 229 8.76 4.01 -2.44
N GLN A 230 8.73 2.69 -2.31
CA GLN A 230 8.95 1.76 -3.43
C GLN A 230 7.83 1.86 -4.48
N VAL A 231 6.56 1.95 -4.06
CA VAL A 231 5.42 2.14 -4.98
C VAL A 231 5.52 3.49 -5.68
N VAL A 232 5.79 4.57 -4.94
CA VAL A 232 6.02 5.92 -5.50
C VAL A 232 7.12 5.88 -6.56
N ASN A 233 8.28 5.30 -6.24
CA ASN A 233 9.40 5.18 -7.17
C ASN A 233 9.04 4.33 -8.41
N THR A 234 8.22 3.32 -8.24
CA THR A 234 7.73 2.47 -9.33
C THR A 234 6.84 3.25 -10.29
N ILE A 235 5.96 4.11 -9.76
CA ILE A 235 5.07 4.98 -10.55
C ILE A 235 5.90 6.04 -11.31
N LEU A 236 6.75 6.78 -10.59
CA LEU A 236 7.53 7.89 -11.15
C LEU A 236 8.43 7.44 -12.30
N LEU A 237 9.08 6.29 -12.17
CA LEU A 237 9.99 5.74 -13.17
C LEU A 237 9.31 4.79 -14.18
N ASP A 238 8.00 4.67 -14.16
CA ASP A 238 7.24 3.73 -15.02
C ASP A 238 7.84 2.31 -15.07
N LYS A 239 8.20 1.78 -13.89
CA LYS A 239 8.94 0.49 -13.80
C LYS A 239 8.11 -0.72 -14.22
N LYS A 240 6.80 -0.61 -14.30
CA LYS A 240 5.86 -1.67 -14.70
C LYS A 240 6.06 -2.95 -13.89
N ARG A 241 6.28 -2.81 -12.57
CA ARG A 241 6.50 -3.94 -11.67
C ARG A 241 5.18 -4.60 -11.31
N ILE A 242 5.20 -5.92 -11.16
CA ILE A 242 4.10 -6.66 -10.54
C ILE A 242 4.25 -6.52 -9.02
N ILE A 243 3.23 -5.96 -8.40
CA ILE A 243 3.16 -5.73 -6.94
C ILE A 243 1.79 -6.22 -6.48
N VAL A 244 1.70 -6.87 -5.33
CA VAL A 244 0.42 -7.13 -4.68
C VAL A 244 -0.02 -5.85 -3.98
N ALA A 245 -1.13 -5.28 -4.41
CA ALA A 245 -1.62 -4.00 -3.91
C ALA A 245 -3.14 -4.00 -3.76
N ALA A 246 -3.63 -3.22 -2.79
CA ALA A 246 -5.07 -2.95 -2.70
C ALA A 246 -5.46 -1.99 -3.83
N THR A 247 -6.40 -2.39 -4.65
CA THR A 247 -6.94 -1.57 -5.74
C THR A 247 -8.39 -1.96 -6.03
N VAL A 248 -9.15 -0.99 -6.54
CA VAL A 248 -10.54 -1.23 -6.94
C VAL A 248 -10.57 -1.97 -8.27
N VAL A 249 -11.38 -3.01 -8.33
CA VAL A 249 -11.64 -3.79 -9.52
C VAL A 249 -13.14 -3.94 -9.75
N GLU A 250 -13.53 -4.04 -11.01
CA GLU A 250 -14.90 -4.40 -11.38
C GLU A 250 -15.07 -5.91 -11.35
N ALA A 251 -16.11 -6.37 -10.65
CA ALA A 251 -16.53 -7.76 -10.57
C ALA A 251 -18.05 -7.82 -10.49
N ASP A 252 -18.71 -8.50 -11.44
CA ASP A 252 -20.18 -8.69 -11.50
C ASP A 252 -20.96 -7.35 -11.31
N ASP A 253 -20.62 -6.33 -12.10
CA ASP A 253 -21.19 -4.98 -12.05
C ASP A 253 -21.00 -4.24 -10.71
N MET A 254 -20.10 -4.72 -9.86
CA MET A 254 -19.75 -4.09 -8.60
C MET A 254 -18.27 -3.68 -8.60
N GLU A 255 -17.98 -2.54 -8.00
CA GLU A 255 -16.61 -2.11 -7.72
C GLU A 255 -16.22 -2.55 -6.31
N VAL A 256 -15.21 -3.40 -6.20
CA VAL A 256 -14.69 -3.90 -4.92
C VAL A 256 -13.19 -3.68 -4.83
N CYS A 257 -12.71 -3.31 -3.64
CA CYS A 257 -11.26 -3.20 -3.41
C CYS A 257 -10.72 -4.53 -2.90
N LEU A 258 -9.73 -5.04 -3.60
CA LEU A 258 -9.02 -6.28 -3.24
C LEU A 258 -7.51 -6.07 -3.33
N ASN A 259 -6.77 -6.83 -2.54
CA ASN A 259 -5.33 -6.96 -2.65
C ASN A 259 -5.00 -8.00 -3.73
N LEU A 260 -4.53 -7.54 -4.87
CA LEU A 260 -4.27 -8.35 -6.06
C LEU A 260 -2.87 -8.10 -6.62
N PRO A 261 -2.26 -9.09 -7.29
CA PRO A 261 -1.11 -8.84 -8.14
C PRO A 261 -1.53 -7.93 -9.31
N VAL A 262 -0.93 -6.76 -9.38
CA VAL A 262 -1.19 -5.76 -10.42
C VAL A 262 0.12 -5.24 -11.00
N LYS A 263 0.09 -4.80 -12.25
CA LYS A 263 1.21 -4.10 -12.88
C LYS A 263 1.14 -2.63 -12.46
N VAL A 264 2.14 -2.16 -11.75
CA VAL A 264 2.23 -0.76 -11.29
C VAL A 264 3.24 0.00 -12.12
N GLY A 265 2.83 1.12 -12.67
CA GLY A 265 3.64 2.03 -13.46
C GLY A 265 3.05 3.45 -13.45
N ARG A 266 3.41 4.27 -14.42
CA ARG A 266 2.95 5.65 -14.54
C ARG A 266 1.43 5.78 -14.62
N ASN A 267 0.76 4.79 -15.19
CA ASN A 267 -0.71 4.77 -15.27
C ASN A 267 -1.40 4.40 -13.96
N GLY A 268 -0.66 4.05 -12.92
CA GLY A 268 -1.19 3.49 -11.67
C GLY A 268 -1.16 1.97 -11.67
N ALA A 269 -2.17 1.33 -11.08
CA ALA A 269 -2.33 -0.12 -11.02
C ALA A 269 -3.15 -0.60 -12.23
N GLU A 270 -2.55 -1.43 -13.06
CA GLU A 270 -3.19 -2.04 -14.23
C GLU A 270 -3.40 -3.54 -13.96
N LYS A 271 -4.57 -4.07 -14.36
CA LYS A 271 -4.84 -5.51 -14.28
C LYS A 271 -3.81 -6.29 -15.10
N LEU A 272 -3.37 -7.43 -14.60
CA LEU A 272 -2.61 -8.37 -15.41
C LEU A 272 -3.51 -8.96 -16.50
N THR A 273 -2.99 -9.14 -17.69
CA THR A 273 -3.74 -9.68 -18.84
C THR A 273 -4.32 -11.07 -18.54
N SER A 274 -3.60 -11.87 -17.75
CA SER A 274 -4.04 -13.19 -17.33
C SER A 274 -3.37 -13.52 -15.99
N LEU A 275 -4.17 -14.03 -15.05
CA LEU A 275 -3.71 -14.64 -13.81
C LEU A 275 -4.48 -15.96 -13.64
N PRO A 276 -4.03 -17.05 -14.29
CA PRO A 276 -4.69 -18.35 -14.18
C PRO A 276 -4.76 -18.81 -12.72
N LEU A 277 -5.96 -19.06 -12.24
CA LEU A 277 -6.23 -19.61 -10.91
C LEU A 277 -6.65 -21.06 -11.02
N THR A 278 -6.30 -21.88 -10.04
CA THR A 278 -6.89 -23.22 -9.89
C THR A 278 -8.37 -23.08 -9.53
N ASN A 279 -9.18 -24.14 -9.73
CA ASN A 279 -10.61 -24.10 -9.38
C ASN A 279 -10.83 -23.67 -7.92
N LYS A 280 -10.04 -24.21 -6.99
CA LYS A 280 -10.10 -23.85 -5.57
C LYS A 280 -9.79 -22.37 -5.33
N GLN A 281 -8.75 -21.83 -5.98
CA GLN A 281 -8.38 -20.42 -5.85
C GLN A 281 -9.41 -19.49 -6.49
N PHE A 282 -10.04 -19.94 -7.57
CA PHE A 282 -11.13 -19.19 -8.19
C PHE A 282 -12.36 -19.13 -7.26
N GLU A 283 -12.74 -20.24 -6.63
CA GLU A 283 -13.79 -20.26 -5.60
C GLU A 283 -13.45 -19.31 -4.44
N GLN A 284 -12.22 -19.35 -3.93
CA GLN A 284 -11.74 -18.44 -2.89
C GLN A 284 -11.80 -16.97 -3.33
N PHE A 285 -11.43 -16.70 -4.57
CA PHE A 285 -11.49 -15.34 -5.13
C PHE A 285 -12.93 -14.82 -5.23
N VAL A 286 -13.86 -15.65 -5.70
CA VAL A 286 -15.29 -15.30 -5.74
C VAL A 286 -15.84 -15.08 -4.33
N GLU A 287 -15.41 -15.89 -3.35
CA GLU A 287 -15.81 -15.71 -1.96
C GLU A 287 -15.30 -14.39 -1.37
N LEU A 288 -14.04 -14.01 -1.65
CA LEU A 288 -13.48 -12.71 -1.26
C LEU A 288 -14.30 -11.55 -1.81
N ILE A 289 -14.68 -11.60 -3.10
CA ILE A 289 -15.53 -10.57 -3.72
C ILE A 289 -16.86 -10.45 -2.97
N LYS A 290 -17.55 -11.57 -2.74
CA LYS A 290 -18.85 -11.59 -2.05
C LYS A 290 -18.76 -11.05 -0.62
N LYS A 291 -17.76 -11.48 0.14
CA LYS A 291 -17.51 -11.00 1.51
C LYS A 291 -17.28 -9.49 1.55
N THR A 292 -16.40 -9.00 0.66
CA THR A 292 -16.08 -7.57 0.58
C THR A 292 -17.30 -6.74 0.19
N ALA A 293 -18.10 -7.20 -0.78
CA ALA A 293 -19.34 -6.54 -1.19
C ALA A 293 -20.39 -6.50 -0.05
N THR A 294 -20.53 -7.60 0.72
CA THR A 294 -21.50 -7.69 1.83
C THR A 294 -21.09 -6.81 3.02
N GLN A 295 -19.83 -6.76 3.36
CA GLN A 295 -19.31 -5.88 4.43
C GLN A 295 -19.64 -4.42 4.14
N ARG A 296 -19.62 -4.04 2.87
CA ARG A 296 -19.93 -2.69 2.40
C ARG A 296 -21.42 -2.32 2.52
N SER A 297 -22.33 -3.29 2.31
CA SER A 297 -23.78 -3.05 2.43
C SER A 297 -24.22 -2.76 3.87
N ASN A 298 -23.37 -3.08 4.84
CA ASN A 298 -23.61 -2.92 6.28
C ASN A 298 -22.92 -1.68 6.87
N LEU A 299 -22.22 -0.87 6.08
CA LEU A 299 -21.60 0.41 6.41
C LEU A 299 -22.39 1.57 5.80
#